data_5580c8f3d4460b575ad3936cb5292397
#
_entry.id   5580c8f3d4460b575ad3936cb5292397
#
_cell.length_a   1.000
_cell.length_b   1.000
_cell.length_c   1.000
_cell.angle_alpha   90.00
_cell.angle_beta   90.00
_cell.angle_gamma   90.00
#
_symmetry.space_group_name_H-M   'P 1'
#
loop_
_entity.id
_entity.type
_entity.pdbx_description
1 polymer ?
#
loop_
_entity_poly.entity_id
_entity_poly.type
_entity_poly.pdbx_seq_one_letter_code
_entity_poly.pdbx_strand_id
1 'polypeptide(L)' 'MTFNSDSASSASVIANGKPVAAELPCSLEKFLVAQNLLPRSVVVEHNGEAVAPSEFSRRQIRAGDRLEIVKIVAGG' A
#
# COMPACT_ATOMS: atom_id res chain seq x y z
N MET A 1 -16.07 20.59 17.40
CA MET A 1 -15.77 20.31 16.98
C MET A 1 -15.41 19.43 16.39
N THR A 2 -15.23 19.01 16.07
CA THR A 2 -14.98 18.32 15.68
C THR A 2 -14.41 17.92 14.94
N PHE A 3 -14.13 17.81 14.43
CA PHE A 3 -13.59 17.43 13.69
C PHE A 3 -12.70 16.61 13.61
N ASN A 4 -12.19 16.30 13.96
CA ASN A 4 -11.21 15.56 14.13
C ASN A 4 -11.29 14.17 13.82
N SER A 5 -12.22 13.49 13.93
CA SER A 5 -12.43 12.14 13.52
C SER A 5 -12.25 12.01 12.04
N ASP A 6 -12.45 13.02 11.35
CA ASP A 6 -12.24 12.98 9.91
C ASP A 6 -10.80 12.75 9.56
N SER A 7 -9.90 13.37 10.28
CA SER A 7 -8.51 13.19 9.91
C SER A 7 -8.08 11.75 10.18
N ALA A 8 -8.65 11.11 11.20
CA ALA A 8 -8.31 9.72 11.46
C ALA A 8 -8.84 8.81 10.36
N SER A 9 -10.03 9.11 9.86
CA SER A 9 -10.62 8.24 8.85
C SER A 9 -10.14 8.54 7.45
N SER A 10 -9.34 9.59 7.29
CA SER A 10 -8.87 9.95 5.97
C SER A 10 -7.43 9.54 5.74
N ALA A 11 -6.94 8.58 6.51
CA ALA A 11 -5.59 8.09 6.30
C ALA A 11 -5.47 7.48 4.90
N SER A 12 -4.40 7.78 4.23
CA SER A 12 -4.20 7.29 2.88
C SER A 12 -2.71 7.16 2.59
N VAL A 13 -2.42 6.33 1.59
CA VAL A 13 -1.10 6.27 0.99
C VAL A 13 -1.21 6.79 -0.42
N ILE A 14 -0.07 7.09 -1.02
CA ILE A 14 -0.04 7.51 -2.42
C ILE A 14 0.41 6.30 -3.23
N ALA A 15 -0.53 5.66 -3.89
CA ALA A 15 -0.23 4.47 -4.69
C ALA A 15 -0.27 4.84 -6.17
N ASN A 16 0.87 4.67 -6.84
CA ASN A 16 1.00 5.00 -8.25
C ASN A 16 0.55 6.43 -8.51
N GLY A 17 0.90 7.33 -7.61
CA GLY A 17 0.61 8.75 -7.77
C GLY A 17 -0.78 9.17 -7.34
N LYS A 18 -1.59 8.27 -6.81
CA LYS A 18 -2.95 8.60 -6.41
C LYS A 18 -3.18 8.27 -4.95
N PRO A 19 -3.92 9.09 -4.22
CA PRO A 19 -4.23 8.76 -2.82
C PRO A 19 -5.21 7.60 -2.76
N VAL A 20 -4.91 6.65 -1.91
CA VAL A 20 -5.75 5.49 -1.69
C VAL A 20 -5.97 5.36 -0.19
N ALA A 21 -7.23 5.40 0.22
CA ALA A 21 -7.57 5.29 1.63
C ALA A 21 -7.36 3.86 2.10
N ALA A 22 -6.89 3.73 3.33
CA ALA A 22 -6.65 2.42 3.91
C ALA A 22 -6.63 2.54 5.42
N GLU A 23 -6.77 1.42 6.08
CA GLU A 23 -6.62 1.38 7.53
C GLU A 23 -5.13 1.29 7.84
N LEU A 24 -4.56 2.39 8.26
CA LEU A 24 -3.13 2.51 8.46
C LEU A 24 -2.81 2.73 9.93
N PRO A 25 -1.70 2.24 10.40
CA PRO A 25 -0.71 1.46 9.65
C PRO A 25 -1.17 0.02 9.44
N CYS A 26 -0.65 -0.59 8.39
CA CYS A 26 -0.95 -2.00 8.14
C CYS A 26 0.24 -2.59 7.37
N SER A 27 0.23 -3.91 7.25
CA SER A 27 1.28 -4.54 6.45
C SER A 27 1.03 -4.26 4.98
N LEU A 28 2.11 -4.26 4.20
CA LEU A 28 1.99 -4.10 2.77
C LEU A 28 1.14 -5.20 2.17
N GLU A 29 1.31 -6.43 2.67
CA GLU A 29 0.51 -7.54 2.18
C GLU A 29 -0.98 -7.28 2.38
N LYS A 30 -1.34 -6.81 3.58
CA LYS A 30 -2.74 -6.54 3.87
C LYS A 30 -3.30 -5.46 2.96
N PHE A 31 -2.50 -4.43 2.71
CA PHE A 31 -2.92 -3.38 1.80
C PHE A 31 -3.19 -3.92 0.40
N LEU A 32 -2.26 -4.75 -0.10
CA LEU A 32 -2.40 -5.30 -1.45
C LEU A 32 -3.67 -6.14 -1.56
N VAL A 33 -3.93 -6.98 -0.57
CA VAL A 33 -5.12 -7.82 -0.58
C VAL A 33 -6.37 -6.96 -0.55
N ALA A 34 -6.37 -5.89 0.24
CA ALA A 34 -7.52 -5.01 0.31
C ALA A 34 -7.78 -4.30 -1.01
N GLN A 35 -6.75 -4.15 -1.83
CA GLN A 35 -6.89 -3.54 -3.15
C GLN A 35 -7.16 -4.57 -4.23
N ASN A 36 -7.45 -5.81 -3.84
CA ASN A 36 -7.72 -6.89 -4.79
C ASN A 36 -6.49 -7.22 -5.64
N LEU A 37 -5.33 -7.05 -5.06
CA LEU A 37 -4.08 -7.38 -5.73
C LEU A 37 -3.50 -8.63 -5.11
N LEU A 38 -3.02 -9.54 -5.95
CA LEU A 38 -2.34 -10.73 -5.46
C LEU A 38 -0.89 -10.36 -5.15
N PRO A 39 -0.45 -10.54 -3.90
CA PRO A 39 0.91 -10.12 -3.55
C PRO A 39 1.99 -10.71 -4.44
N ARG A 40 1.82 -11.97 -4.86
CA ARG A 40 2.84 -12.59 -5.70
C ARG A 40 2.78 -12.16 -7.15
N SER A 41 1.82 -11.33 -7.50
CA SER A 41 1.65 -10.89 -8.87
C SER A 41 2.05 -9.44 -9.07
N VAL A 42 2.70 -8.85 -8.10
CA VAL A 42 3.10 -7.44 -8.20
C VAL A 42 4.53 -7.25 -7.75
N VAL A 43 5.12 -6.20 -8.28
CA VAL A 43 6.39 -5.67 -7.80
C VAL A 43 6.06 -4.36 -7.10
N VAL A 44 6.65 -4.14 -5.94
CA VAL A 44 6.31 -2.97 -5.13
C VAL A 44 7.58 -2.23 -4.72
N GLU A 45 7.53 -0.91 -4.85
CA GLU A 45 8.50 -0.03 -4.20
C GLU A 45 7.76 0.76 -3.13
N HIS A 46 8.38 0.86 -1.98
CA HIS A 46 7.83 1.56 -0.83
C HIS A 46 8.75 2.71 -0.49
N ASN A 47 8.28 3.93 -0.68
CA ASN A 47 9.09 5.14 -0.48
C ASN A 47 10.41 5.06 -1.24
N GLY A 48 10.34 4.53 -2.46
CA GLY A 48 11.50 4.46 -3.32
C GLY A 48 12.37 3.24 -3.13
N GLU A 49 11.99 2.34 -2.23
CA GLU A 49 12.77 1.15 -1.93
C GLU A 49 12.04 -0.10 -2.39
N ALA A 50 12.70 -0.93 -3.19
CA ALA A 50 12.09 -2.17 -3.64
C ALA A 50 11.89 -3.10 -2.44
N VAL A 51 10.73 -3.72 -2.37
CA VAL A 51 10.38 -4.61 -1.27
C VAL A 51 10.27 -6.02 -1.81
N ALA A 52 11.04 -6.94 -1.23
CA ALA A 52 10.97 -8.32 -1.62
C ALA A 52 9.63 -8.93 -1.21
N PRO A 53 9.05 -9.80 -2.03
CA PRO A 53 7.77 -10.40 -1.65
C PRO A 53 7.80 -11.09 -0.29
N SER A 54 8.93 -11.64 0.09
CA SER A 54 9.03 -12.31 1.39
C SER A 54 8.90 -11.31 2.54
N GLU A 55 8.98 -10.01 2.29
CA GLU A 55 8.83 -9.01 3.34
C GLU A 55 7.46 -8.38 3.36
N PHE A 56 6.60 -8.69 2.41
CA PHE A 56 5.30 -8.02 2.31
C PHE A 56 4.51 -8.16 3.61
N SER A 57 4.55 -9.32 4.25
CA SER A 57 3.75 -9.54 5.44
C SER A 57 4.31 -8.82 6.66
N ARG A 58 5.56 -8.41 6.61
CA ARG A 58 6.20 -7.72 7.74
C ARG A 58 6.43 -6.25 7.49
N ARG A 59 6.27 -5.80 6.27
CA ARG A 59 6.57 -4.41 5.92
C ARG A 59 5.37 -3.55 6.30
N GLN A 60 5.57 -2.64 7.25
CA GLN A 60 4.50 -1.73 7.66
C GLN A 60 4.45 -0.52 6.77
N ILE A 61 3.25 -0.16 6.33
CA ILE A 61 3.06 1.09 5.61
C ILE A 61 2.20 2.01 6.46
N ARG A 62 2.40 3.29 6.28
CA ARG A 62 1.78 4.31 7.11
C ARG A 62 1.19 5.40 6.26
N ALA A 63 0.36 6.23 6.89
CA ALA A 63 -0.26 7.34 6.20
C ALA A 63 0.82 8.21 5.56
N GLY A 64 0.59 8.60 4.32
CA GLY A 64 1.52 9.45 3.59
C GLY A 64 2.60 8.71 2.85
N ASP A 65 2.75 7.41 3.08
CA ASP A 65 3.76 6.64 2.36
C ASP A 65 3.45 6.59 0.87
N ARG A 66 4.49 6.40 0.07
CA ARG A 66 4.36 6.25 -1.37
C ARG A 66 4.60 4.81 -1.75
N LEU A 67 3.75 4.31 -2.62
CA LEU A 67 3.87 2.96 -3.15
C LEU A 67 3.83 3.03 -4.67
N GLU A 68 4.75 2.32 -5.30
CA GLU A 68 4.70 2.09 -6.74
C GLU A 68 4.43 0.61 -6.91
N ILE A 69 3.32 0.29 -7.52
CA ILE A 69 2.89 -1.10 -7.64
C ILE A 69 2.70 -1.42 -9.11
N VAL A 70 3.40 -2.43 -9.58
CA VAL A 70 3.34 -2.83 -10.97
C VAL A 70 2.95 -4.28 -11.01
N LYS A 71 1.91 -4.61 -11.79
CA LYS A 71 1.51 -5.99 -11.96
C LYS A 71 2.49 -6.70 -12.87
N ILE A 72 2.83 -7.91 -12.49
CA ILE A 72 3.67 -8.76 -13.34
C ILE A 72 2.75 -9.41 -14.36
N VAL A 73 3.04 -9.15 -15.62
CA VAL A 73 2.26 -9.75 -16.69
C VAL A 73 3.00 -11.02 -17.09
N ALA A 74 2.34 -12.16 -16.89
CA ALA A 74 2.92 -13.41 -17.30
C ALA A 74 3.05 -13.38 -18.81
N GLY A 75 4.22 -13.51 -19.27
CA GLY A 75 4.51 -13.43 -20.67
C GLY A 75 3.76 -14.53 -21.36
N GLY A 76 3.06 -14.42 -21.96
CA GLY A 76 2.40 -15.53 -22.46
C GLY A 76 2.18 -16.07 -23.37
#